data_fbc5bab607f849b7f6f2f203ce8acaca
#
_entry.id   fbc5bab607f849b7f6f2f203ce8acaca
#
_cell.length_a   1.000
_cell.length_b   1.000
_cell.length_c   1.000
_cell.angle_alpha   90.00
_cell.angle_beta   90.00
_cell.angle_gamma   90.00
#
_symmetry.space_group_name_H-M   'P 1'
#
loop_
_entity.id
_entity.type
_entity.pdbx_description
1 polymer ?
#
loop_
_entity_poly.entity_id
_entity_poly.type
_entity_poly.pdbx_seq_one_letter_code
_entity_poly.pdbx_strand_id
1 'polypeptide(L)'
;MKSIRAIALSVGMLLAVTGSAGAAGVPVTVGQAAPEITGGPWINSEPLSLAGLRGRVVLVEFWTYGCYNCKNVIPQLRDWHGKYEGQGLTIVGVHSPEFFWEKPIAKVTAATRELGVKYPVVQDNDFAIWRRYRNWAWPAAVIVDKKGVIRFTHIGEGAYSEMEQLIRRLLLEP
;
A
#
# COMPACT_ATOMS: atom_id res chain seq x y z
N MET A 1 -70.44 32.35 -25.72
CA MET A 1 -69.06 32.20 -26.23
C MET A 1 -68.16 32.16 -25.00
N LYS A 2 -67.74 30.97 -24.57
CA LYS A 2 -66.87 30.77 -23.39
C LYS A 2 -65.45 30.38 -23.87
N SER A 3 -64.43 31.25 -23.62
CA SER A 3 -63.07 31.02 -23.95
C SER A 3 -62.44 30.08 -22.91
N ILE A 4 -61.91 28.95 -23.36
CA ILE A 4 -61.13 28.02 -22.57
C ILE A 4 -59.67 28.46 -22.66
N ARG A 5 -59.08 28.88 -21.53
CA ARG A 5 -57.61 29.15 -21.44
C ARG A 5 -56.88 27.84 -21.11
N ALA A 6 -56.03 27.43 -22.01
CA ALA A 6 -55.11 26.31 -21.79
C ALA A 6 -53.97 26.73 -20.85
N ILE A 7 -53.82 26.01 -19.75
CA ILE A 7 -52.69 26.15 -18.82
C ILE A 7 -51.59 25.16 -19.28
N ALA A 8 -50.47 25.69 -19.77
CA ALA A 8 -49.29 24.89 -20.08
C ALA A 8 -48.54 24.58 -18.77
N LEU A 9 -48.48 23.31 -18.39
CA LEU A 9 -47.62 22.85 -17.32
C LEU A 9 -46.20 22.64 -17.90
N SER A 10 -45.26 23.48 -17.51
CA SER A 10 -43.82 23.28 -17.77
C SER A 10 -43.26 22.30 -16.74
N VAL A 11 -42.99 21.08 -17.18
CA VAL A 11 -42.24 20.10 -16.38
C VAL A 11 -40.75 20.49 -16.40
N GLY A 12 -40.27 21.11 -15.35
CA GLY A 12 -38.85 21.38 -15.15
C GLY A 12 -38.12 20.09 -14.80
N MET A 13 -37.31 19.60 -15.73
CA MET A 13 -36.42 18.47 -15.55
C MET A 13 -35.21 18.92 -14.70
N LEU A 14 -35.22 18.61 -13.39
CA LEU A 14 -34.05 18.79 -12.53
C LEU A 14 -32.97 17.76 -12.93
N LEU A 15 -31.95 18.19 -13.63
CA LEU A 15 -30.71 17.41 -13.80
C LEU A 15 -29.94 17.39 -12.47
N ALA A 16 -30.02 16.28 -11.77
CA ALA A 16 -29.17 16.01 -10.62
C ALA A 16 -27.72 15.79 -11.12
N VAL A 17 -26.91 16.83 -11.02
CA VAL A 17 -25.46 16.72 -11.20
C VAL A 17 -24.92 15.98 -9.98
N THR A 18 -24.71 14.65 -10.09
CA THR A 18 -23.95 13.88 -9.13
C THR A 18 -22.48 14.22 -9.30
N GLY A 19 -22.04 15.29 -8.67
CA GLY A 19 -20.65 15.62 -8.53
C GLY A 19 -19.96 14.52 -7.72
N SER A 20 -19.14 13.69 -8.38
CA SER A 20 -18.17 12.88 -7.68
C SER A 20 -17.18 13.81 -6.98
N ALA A 21 -17.41 14.07 -5.70
CA ALA A 21 -16.44 14.72 -4.85
C ALA A 21 -15.21 13.80 -4.83
N GLY A 22 -14.19 14.16 -5.59
CA GLY A 22 -12.87 13.55 -5.50
C GLY A 22 -12.43 13.67 -4.05
N ALA A 23 -12.43 12.57 -3.32
CA ALA A 23 -12.02 12.53 -1.92
C ALA A 23 -10.58 13.00 -1.83
N ALA A 24 -10.35 14.23 -1.35
CA ALA A 24 -9.05 14.73 -0.98
C ALA A 24 -8.43 13.72 0.00
N GLY A 25 -7.24 13.22 -0.35
CA GLY A 25 -6.67 12.00 0.22
C GLY A 25 -6.40 12.07 1.72
N VAL A 26 -7.27 11.44 2.50
CA VAL A 26 -6.91 11.02 3.86
C VAL A 26 -5.99 9.81 3.71
N PRO A 27 -4.79 9.79 4.34
CA PRO A 27 -3.93 8.60 4.34
C PRO A 27 -4.70 7.35 4.78
N VAL A 28 -4.26 6.17 4.35
CA VAL A 28 -4.86 4.94 4.88
C VAL A 28 -4.78 4.95 6.40
N THR A 29 -5.87 4.58 7.06
CA THR A 29 -6.00 4.70 8.51
C THR A 29 -6.12 3.33 9.17
N VAL A 30 -5.62 3.25 10.41
CA VAL A 30 -5.80 2.07 11.25
C VAL A 30 -7.28 1.74 11.41
N GLY A 31 -7.62 0.46 11.30
CA GLY A 31 -8.98 -0.05 11.38
C GLY A 31 -9.69 -0.20 10.03
N GLN A 32 -9.13 0.32 8.95
CA GLN A 32 -9.67 0.14 7.60
C GLN A 32 -9.10 -1.10 6.90
N ALA A 33 -9.85 -1.65 5.95
CA ALA A 33 -9.34 -2.68 5.04
C ALA A 33 -8.15 -2.10 4.24
N ALA A 34 -7.05 -2.86 4.18
CA ALA A 34 -5.89 -2.46 3.42
C ALA A 34 -6.19 -2.49 1.91
N PRO A 35 -5.80 -1.46 1.16
CA PRO A 35 -5.88 -1.49 -0.30
C PRO A 35 -5.02 -2.60 -0.88
N GLU A 36 -5.40 -3.12 -2.06
CA GLU A 36 -4.69 -4.21 -2.72
C GLU A 36 -3.30 -3.78 -3.21
N ILE A 37 -2.35 -4.72 -3.16
CA ILE A 37 -0.94 -4.54 -3.56
C ILE A 37 -0.64 -5.10 -4.96
N THR A 38 -1.66 -5.45 -5.71
CA THR A 38 -1.49 -5.97 -7.08
C THR A 38 -0.84 -4.95 -8.01
N GLY A 39 0.14 -5.41 -8.74
CA GLY A 39 0.95 -4.62 -9.66
C GLY A 39 2.10 -5.48 -10.19
N GLY A 40 3.19 -4.88 -10.53
CA GLY A 40 4.35 -5.66 -10.93
C GLY A 40 5.14 -4.99 -12.07
N PRO A 41 6.27 -5.58 -12.44
CA PRO A 41 6.78 -6.94 -12.13
C PRO A 41 7.18 -7.18 -10.67
N TRP A 42 7.28 -8.46 -10.30
CA TRP A 42 7.69 -8.91 -8.98
C TRP A 42 9.13 -9.45 -8.98
N ILE A 43 9.81 -9.33 -7.84
CA ILE A 43 11.16 -9.81 -7.56
C ILE A 43 11.08 -10.66 -6.29
N ASN A 44 11.81 -11.76 -6.23
CA ASN A 44 11.86 -12.72 -5.13
C ASN A 44 10.57 -13.52 -4.88
N SER A 45 9.53 -13.36 -5.68
CA SER A 45 8.30 -14.15 -5.59
C SER A 45 7.50 -14.10 -6.90
N GLU A 46 6.55 -15.02 -7.04
CA GLU A 46 5.42 -14.85 -7.95
C GLU A 46 4.52 -13.69 -7.49
N PRO A 47 3.64 -13.16 -8.35
CA PRO A 47 2.73 -12.09 -7.99
C PRO A 47 1.87 -12.42 -6.77
N LEU A 48 1.82 -11.50 -5.80
CA LEU A 48 1.03 -11.61 -4.57
C LEU A 48 -0.15 -10.63 -4.57
N SER A 49 -1.15 -10.96 -3.75
CA SER A 49 -2.26 -10.07 -3.44
C SER A 49 -2.60 -10.15 -1.95
N LEU A 50 -3.13 -9.09 -1.35
CA LEU A 50 -3.58 -9.16 0.05
C LEU A 50 -4.74 -10.14 0.24
N ALA A 51 -5.57 -10.32 -0.79
CA ALA A 51 -6.59 -11.36 -0.80
C ALA A 51 -6.00 -12.77 -0.65
N GLY A 52 -4.90 -13.05 -1.38
CA GLY A 52 -4.17 -14.33 -1.30
C GLY A 52 -3.33 -14.49 -0.02
N LEU A 53 -3.07 -13.41 0.70
CA LEU A 53 -2.30 -13.40 1.95
C LEU A 53 -3.19 -13.42 3.21
N ARG A 54 -4.49 -13.66 3.09
CA ARG A 54 -5.37 -13.83 4.26
C ARG A 54 -4.84 -14.94 5.18
N GLY A 55 -4.91 -14.72 6.48
CA GLY A 55 -4.31 -15.60 7.49
C GLY A 55 -2.84 -15.29 7.79
N ARG A 56 -2.21 -14.36 7.06
CA ARG A 56 -0.85 -13.89 7.33
C ARG A 56 -0.86 -12.43 7.80
N VAL A 57 0.09 -12.09 8.64
CA VAL A 57 0.42 -10.69 8.95
C VAL A 57 1.24 -10.14 7.80
N VAL A 58 0.87 -8.99 7.25
CA VAL A 58 1.59 -8.39 6.12
C VAL A 58 2.16 -7.04 6.52
N LEU A 59 3.46 -6.85 6.28
CA LEU A 59 4.12 -5.55 6.37
C LEU A 59 4.36 -5.06 4.93
N VAL A 60 3.67 -3.99 4.54
CA VAL A 60 3.87 -3.30 3.26
C VAL A 60 4.83 -2.14 3.49
N GLU A 61 5.97 -2.17 2.81
CA GLU A 61 7.01 -1.15 2.91
C GLU A 61 7.20 -0.43 1.59
N PHE A 62 6.94 0.87 1.57
CA PHE A 62 7.20 1.74 0.42
C PHE A 62 8.64 2.22 0.44
N TRP A 63 9.39 1.94 -0.61
CA TRP A 63 10.81 2.24 -0.70
C TRP A 63 11.27 2.53 -2.13
N THR A 64 12.48 3.05 -2.25
CA THR A 64 13.24 3.04 -3.49
C THR A 64 14.73 2.87 -3.19
N TYR A 65 15.49 2.28 -4.12
CA TYR A 65 16.89 1.97 -3.87
C TYR A 65 17.79 3.23 -3.83
N GLY A 66 17.35 4.35 -4.37
CA GLY A 66 18.06 5.63 -4.29
C GLY A 66 17.91 6.33 -2.93
N CYS A 67 16.85 6.05 -2.21
CA CYS A 67 16.50 6.69 -0.95
C CYS A 67 17.45 6.28 0.19
N TYR A 68 18.14 7.24 0.79
CA TYR A 68 19.07 6.99 1.89
C TYR A 68 18.36 6.39 3.12
N ASN A 69 17.29 7.03 3.58
CA ASN A 69 16.53 6.58 4.75
C ASN A 69 15.91 5.19 4.55
N CYS A 70 15.53 4.84 3.31
CA CYS A 70 15.03 3.49 3.01
C CYS A 70 16.11 2.43 3.22
N LYS A 71 17.35 2.73 2.84
CA LYS A 71 18.48 1.81 3.06
C LYS A 71 18.75 1.55 4.54
N ASN A 72 18.51 2.55 5.41
CA ASN A 72 18.65 2.42 6.86
C ASN A 72 17.61 1.50 7.50
N VAL A 73 16.40 1.41 6.89
CA VAL A 73 15.30 0.53 7.37
C VAL A 73 15.50 -0.93 6.96
N ILE A 74 16.11 -1.19 5.80
CA ILE A 74 16.26 -2.54 5.22
C ILE A 74 16.90 -3.56 6.17
N PRO A 75 17.95 -3.28 6.95
CA PRO A 75 18.52 -4.24 7.90
C PRO A 75 17.47 -4.77 8.90
N GLN A 76 16.60 -3.91 9.40
CA GLN A 76 15.54 -4.30 10.33
C GLN A 76 14.48 -5.17 9.64
N LEU A 77 14.09 -4.82 8.41
CA LEU A 77 13.12 -5.62 7.65
C LEU A 77 13.67 -7.01 7.32
N ARG A 78 14.96 -7.12 7.01
CA ARG A 78 15.63 -8.40 6.76
C ARG A 78 15.67 -9.26 8.02
N ASP A 79 15.93 -8.67 9.17
CA ASP A 79 15.91 -9.35 10.46
C ASP A 79 14.51 -9.90 10.76
N TRP A 80 13.48 -9.09 10.62
CA TRP A 80 12.10 -9.54 10.82
C TRP A 80 11.65 -10.59 9.81
N HIS A 81 12.04 -10.45 8.55
CA HIS A 81 11.77 -11.49 7.54
C HIS A 81 12.37 -12.84 7.98
N GLY A 82 13.65 -12.86 8.34
CA GLY A 82 14.32 -14.07 8.80
C GLY A 82 13.70 -14.69 10.06
N LYS A 83 13.24 -13.85 11.01
CA LYS A 83 12.65 -14.30 12.29
C LYS A 83 11.20 -14.79 12.15
N TYR A 84 10.39 -14.12 11.33
CA TYR A 84 8.94 -14.23 11.43
C TYR A 84 8.26 -14.77 10.16
N GLU A 85 8.96 -14.93 9.02
CA GLU A 85 8.38 -15.46 7.79
C GLU A 85 7.75 -16.85 8.02
N GLY A 86 8.50 -17.76 8.66
CA GLY A 86 8.02 -19.09 9.03
C GLY A 86 6.90 -19.11 10.07
N GLN A 87 6.67 -17.98 10.77
CA GLN A 87 5.62 -17.82 11.76
C GLN A 87 4.36 -17.14 11.20
N GLY A 88 4.37 -16.77 9.92
CA GLY A 88 3.22 -16.18 9.26
C GLY A 88 3.33 -14.68 8.93
N LEU A 89 4.51 -14.05 9.07
CA LEU A 89 4.76 -12.72 8.53
C LEU A 89 5.07 -12.80 7.04
N THR A 90 4.52 -11.88 6.25
CA THR A 90 4.98 -11.58 4.89
C THR A 90 5.37 -10.12 4.80
N ILE A 91 6.60 -9.82 4.42
CA ILE A 91 7.01 -8.45 4.09
C ILE A 91 6.89 -8.29 2.58
N VAL A 92 6.29 -7.19 2.13
CA VAL A 92 6.20 -6.81 0.72
C VAL A 92 6.79 -5.42 0.55
N GLY A 93 7.92 -5.35 -0.14
CA GLY A 93 8.52 -4.07 -0.54
C GLY A 93 7.83 -3.54 -1.79
N VAL A 94 7.21 -2.38 -1.70
CA VAL A 94 6.65 -1.66 -2.86
C VAL A 94 7.71 -0.66 -3.32
N HIS A 95 8.38 -0.99 -4.43
CA HIS A 95 9.39 -0.10 -5.01
C HIS A 95 8.73 0.94 -5.90
N SER A 96 8.53 2.14 -5.37
CA SER A 96 8.00 3.29 -6.10
C SER A 96 9.17 4.25 -6.39
N PRO A 97 9.56 4.45 -7.67
CA PRO A 97 10.76 5.19 -8.02
C PRO A 97 10.63 6.69 -7.73
N GLU A 98 11.61 7.29 -7.05
CA GLU A 98 11.70 8.74 -6.89
C GLU A 98 12.18 9.40 -8.18
N PHE A 99 13.11 8.74 -8.89
CA PHE A 99 13.73 9.24 -10.11
C PHE A 99 13.54 8.28 -11.29
N PHE A 100 13.56 8.80 -12.53
CA PHE A 100 13.34 8.00 -13.73
C PHE A 100 14.36 6.86 -13.92
N TRP A 101 15.60 7.04 -13.46
CA TRP A 101 16.66 6.00 -13.56
C TRP A 101 16.47 4.83 -12.60
N GLU A 102 15.52 4.93 -11.66
CA GLU A 102 15.15 3.85 -10.73
C GLU A 102 14.09 2.90 -11.31
N LYS A 103 13.49 3.25 -12.46
CA LYS A 103 12.44 2.46 -13.11
C LYS A 103 12.89 1.13 -13.74
N PRO A 104 14.11 0.98 -14.31
CA PRO A 104 14.47 -0.28 -14.96
C PRO A 104 14.50 -1.45 -13.98
N ILE A 105 13.72 -2.51 -14.25
CA ILE A 105 13.60 -3.70 -13.38
C ILE A 105 14.96 -4.35 -13.09
N ALA A 106 15.88 -4.37 -14.04
CA ALA A 106 17.22 -4.91 -13.84
C ALA A 106 17.99 -4.17 -12.74
N LYS A 107 17.83 -2.85 -12.64
CA LYS A 107 18.45 -2.03 -11.58
C LYS A 107 17.83 -2.30 -10.21
N VAL A 108 16.49 -2.41 -10.15
CA VAL A 108 15.80 -2.76 -8.89
C VAL A 108 16.22 -4.15 -8.44
N THR A 109 16.29 -5.13 -9.35
CA THR A 109 16.76 -6.49 -9.05
C THR A 109 18.23 -6.50 -8.57
N ALA A 110 19.11 -5.73 -9.18
CA ALA A 110 20.48 -5.60 -8.73
C ALA A 110 20.56 -5.00 -7.31
N ALA A 111 19.80 -3.93 -7.07
CA ALA A 111 19.76 -3.29 -5.76
C ALA A 111 19.17 -4.20 -4.65
N THR A 112 18.13 -4.99 -4.94
CA THR A 112 17.60 -5.97 -3.98
C THR A 112 18.67 -7.01 -3.57
N ARG A 113 19.47 -7.47 -4.54
CA ARG A 113 20.59 -8.40 -4.28
C ARG A 113 21.70 -7.75 -3.44
N GLU A 114 22.12 -6.56 -3.82
CA GLU A 114 23.17 -5.80 -3.13
C GLU A 114 22.78 -5.50 -1.67
N LEU A 115 21.52 -5.08 -1.46
CA LEU A 115 20.98 -4.77 -0.13
C LEU A 115 20.55 -6.03 0.66
N GLY A 116 20.69 -7.22 0.07
CA GLY A 116 20.34 -8.50 0.70
C GLY A 116 18.85 -8.66 0.98
N VAL A 117 17.98 -7.97 0.22
CA VAL A 117 16.51 -8.09 0.30
C VAL A 117 16.09 -9.44 -0.27
N LYS A 118 15.48 -10.28 0.55
CA LYS A 118 14.99 -11.62 0.17
C LYS A 118 13.47 -11.72 0.19
N TYR A 119 12.79 -10.81 0.87
CA TYR A 119 11.33 -10.74 0.87
C TYR A 119 10.81 -10.27 -0.49
N PRO A 120 9.52 -10.58 -0.81
CA PRO A 120 8.85 -10.14 -2.04
C PRO A 120 8.94 -8.63 -2.27
N VAL A 121 9.23 -8.24 -3.51
CA VAL A 121 9.23 -6.85 -3.94
C VAL A 121 8.39 -6.70 -5.19
N VAL A 122 7.44 -5.77 -5.18
CA VAL A 122 6.66 -5.36 -6.35
C VAL A 122 7.14 -4.00 -6.84
N GLN A 123 7.33 -3.87 -8.15
CA GLN A 123 7.68 -2.61 -8.77
C GLN A 123 6.42 -1.79 -9.09
N ASP A 124 6.37 -0.56 -8.61
CA ASP A 124 5.22 0.36 -8.73
C ASP A 124 5.61 1.62 -9.53
N ASN A 125 6.07 1.42 -10.76
CA ASN A 125 6.62 2.47 -11.64
C ASN A 125 5.61 3.57 -12.03
N ASP A 126 4.34 3.26 -11.99
CA ASP A 126 3.23 4.17 -12.26
C ASP A 126 2.55 4.70 -11.00
N PHE A 127 3.09 4.38 -9.82
CA PHE A 127 2.56 4.79 -8.52
C PHE A 127 1.11 4.33 -8.26
N ALA A 128 0.68 3.21 -8.86
CA ALA A 128 -0.68 2.70 -8.68
C ALA A 128 -0.92 2.21 -7.25
N ILE A 129 0.01 1.45 -6.67
CA ILE A 129 -0.06 1.00 -5.28
C ILE A 129 0.13 2.19 -4.33
N TRP A 130 1.12 3.02 -4.59
CA TRP A 130 1.37 4.27 -3.86
C TRP A 130 0.10 5.11 -3.70
N ARG A 131 -0.62 5.36 -4.80
CA ARG A 131 -1.87 6.15 -4.77
C ARG A 131 -3.01 5.44 -4.03
N ARG A 132 -3.13 4.10 -4.15
CA ARG A 132 -4.14 3.34 -3.38
C ARG A 132 -3.94 3.49 -1.88
N TYR A 133 -2.67 3.49 -1.44
CA TYR A 133 -2.29 3.70 -0.04
C TYR A 133 -2.24 5.18 0.35
N ARG A 134 -2.44 6.09 -0.62
CA ARG A 134 -2.32 7.55 -0.42
C ARG A 134 -1.00 7.93 0.25
N ASN A 135 0.04 7.20 -0.11
CA ASN A 135 1.38 7.42 0.39
C ASN A 135 1.94 8.75 -0.15
N TRP A 136 2.85 9.39 0.56
CA TRP A 136 3.41 10.68 0.19
C TRP A 136 4.91 10.82 0.48
N ALA A 137 5.53 9.83 1.13
CA ALA A 137 6.96 9.87 1.47
C ALA A 137 7.59 8.47 1.52
N TRP A 138 8.91 8.42 1.47
CA TRP A 138 9.75 7.25 1.66
C TRP A 138 10.64 7.43 2.90
N PRO A 139 10.95 6.35 3.65
CA PRO A 139 10.22 5.10 3.66
C PRO A 139 8.85 5.25 4.31
N ALA A 140 7.94 4.31 4.04
CA ALA A 140 6.65 4.27 4.72
C ALA A 140 6.21 2.82 4.92
N ALA A 141 5.76 2.50 6.14
CA ALA A 141 5.36 1.16 6.54
C ALA A 141 3.88 1.09 6.90
N VAL A 142 3.21 0.02 6.47
CA VAL A 142 1.83 -0.31 6.85
C VAL A 142 1.79 -1.76 7.32
N ILE A 143 1.32 -2.01 8.55
CA ILE A 143 1.12 -3.37 9.07
C ILE A 143 -0.36 -3.73 8.95
N VAL A 144 -0.62 -4.86 8.34
CA VAL A 144 -1.94 -5.42 8.05
C VAL A 144 -2.09 -6.74 8.79
N ASP A 145 -3.20 -6.96 9.47
CA ASP A 145 -3.48 -8.20 10.19
C ASP A 145 -3.93 -9.35 9.28
N LYS A 146 -4.13 -10.53 9.85
CA LYS A 146 -4.58 -11.75 9.16
C LYS A 146 -5.93 -11.59 8.45
N LYS A 147 -6.76 -10.64 8.89
CA LYS A 147 -8.06 -10.30 8.31
C LYS A 147 -7.96 -9.23 7.23
N GLY A 148 -6.74 -8.72 6.95
CA GLY A 148 -6.48 -7.68 5.97
C GLY A 148 -6.86 -6.27 6.43
N VAL A 149 -6.90 -6.05 7.74
CA VAL A 149 -7.18 -4.73 8.34
C VAL A 149 -5.87 -4.06 8.71
N ILE A 150 -5.74 -2.77 8.42
CA ILE A 150 -4.58 -1.96 8.80
C ILE A 150 -4.55 -1.80 10.32
N ARG A 151 -3.41 -2.15 10.92
CA ARG A 151 -3.20 -2.07 12.37
C ARG A 151 -2.15 -1.03 12.76
N PHE A 152 -1.34 -0.58 11.80
CA PHE A 152 -0.30 0.41 12.02
C PHE A 152 0.11 1.09 10.73
N THR A 153 0.49 2.37 10.82
CA THR A 153 1.09 3.14 9.72
C THR A 153 2.22 3.99 10.26
N HIS A 154 3.33 4.07 9.55
CA HIS A 154 4.47 4.90 9.93
C HIS A 154 5.14 5.51 8.70
N ILE A 155 5.59 6.75 8.82
CA ILE A 155 6.35 7.46 7.79
C ILE A 155 7.74 7.76 8.34
N GLY A 156 8.76 7.46 7.55
CA GLY A 156 10.15 7.68 7.93
C GLY A 156 10.79 6.46 8.62
N GLU A 157 11.99 6.67 9.13
CA GLU A 157 12.73 5.69 9.94
C GLU A 157 12.19 5.63 11.37
N GLY A 158 12.46 4.53 12.07
CA GLY A 158 12.13 4.39 13.49
C GLY A 158 10.89 3.56 13.79
N ALA A 159 10.29 3.74 14.97
CA ALA A 159 9.17 2.97 15.50
C ALA A 159 9.40 1.43 15.50
N TYR A 160 10.65 0.96 15.37
CA TYR A 160 10.97 -0.46 15.21
C TYR A 160 10.48 -1.33 16.38
N SER A 161 10.68 -0.87 17.61
CA SER A 161 10.21 -1.62 18.78
C SER A 161 8.70 -1.76 18.81
N GLU A 162 7.97 -0.70 18.48
CA GLU A 162 6.50 -0.69 18.43
C GLU A 162 5.99 -1.61 17.32
N MET A 163 6.58 -1.51 16.13
CA MET A 163 6.25 -2.35 14.99
C MET A 163 6.51 -3.83 15.29
N GLU A 164 7.66 -4.18 15.86
CA GLU A 164 7.99 -5.57 16.18
C GLU A 164 7.06 -6.15 17.27
N GLN A 165 6.76 -5.39 18.30
CA GLN A 165 5.79 -5.79 19.33
C GLN A 165 4.41 -6.04 18.73
N LEU A 166 3.96 -5.18 17.82
CA LEU A 166 2.70 -5.37 17.12
C LEU A 166 2.72 -6.61 16.21
N ILE A 167 3.77 -6.80 15.40
CA ILE A 167 3.92 -7.99 14.55
C ILE A 167 3.81 -9.26 15.39
N ARG A 168 4.57 -9.36 16.49
CA ARG A 168 4.52 -10.52 17.40
C ARG A 168 3.13 -10.76 17.97
N ARG A 169 2.44 -9.72 18.37
CA ARG A 169 1.06 -9.82 18.88
C ARG A 169 0.09 -10.31 17.80
N LEU A 170 0.15 -9.74 16.59
CA LEU A 170 -0.71 -10.13 15.48
C LEU A 170 -0.46 -11.57 14.99
N LEU A 171 0.78 -12.05 15.07
CA LEU A 171 1.12 -13.43 14.74
C LEU A 171 0.43 -14.44 15.66
N LEU A 172 0.16 -14.06 16.91
CA LEU A 172 -0.54 -14.88 17.91
C LEU A 172 -2.07 -14.77 17.82
N GLU A 173 -2.62 -13.75 17.17
CA GLU A 173 -4.07 -13.62 16.95
C GLU A 173 -4.57 -14.77 16.03
N PRO A 174 -5.83 -15.23 16.18
CA PRO A 174 -6.43 -16.26 15.33
C PRO A 174 -6.67 -15.77 13.87
#